data_dba81baa57cea9a811d62a22cf381cc6
#
_entry.id   dba81baa57cea9a811d62a22cf381cc6
#
_cell.length_a   1.000
_cell.length_b   1.000
_cell.length_c   1.000
_cell.angle_alpha   90.00
_cell.angle_beta   90.00
_cell.angle_gamma   90.00
#
_symmetry.space_group_name_H-M   'P 1'
#
loop_
_entity.id
_entity.type
_entity.pdbx_description
1 polymer ?
#
loop_
_entity_poly.entity_id
_entity_poly.type
_entity_poly.pdbx_seq_one_letter_code
_entity_poly.pdbx_strand_id
1 'polypeptide(L)'
;MTDTQAIKDRLDIVQIIGEYVRLKKAGINYKANCPFHNEKSPSFMVQPEKQFWHCFGCNKGGDVFSFLQEMEGIDFSEALKILAGRAGVQLDSYASEVNKS
;
A
#
# COMPACT_ATOMS: atom_id res chain seq x y z
N MET A 1 -1.24 1.20 20.63
CA MET A 1 -1.28 0.82 19.22
C MET A 1 -1.48 2.06 18.36
N THR A 2 -0.77 2.20 17.30
CA THR A 2 -0.90 3.35 16.41
C THR A 2 -1.99 3.11 15.39
N ASP A 3 -2.53 4.20 14.83
CA ASP A 3 -3.54 4.08 13.78
C ASP A 3 -2.99 3.35 12.57
N THR A 4 -1.73 3.56 12.24
CA THR A 4 -1.12 2.90 11.10
C THR A 4 -1.08 1.38 11.29
N GLN A 5 -0.78 0.92 12.48
CA GLN A 5 -0.74 -0.51 12.75
C GLN A 5 -2.14 -1.12 12.67
N ALA A 6 -3.13 -0.43 13.22
CA ALA A 6 -4.51 -0.91 13.16
C ALA A 6 -4.99 -1.01 11.71
N ILE A 7 -4.63 -0.06 10.89
CA ILE A 7 -4.98 -0.07 9.48
C ILE A 7 -4.30 -1.25 8.77
N LYS A 8 -3.01 -1.43 9.01
CA LYS A 8 -2.28 -2.53 8.38
C LYS A 8 -2.83 -3.89 8.77
N ASP A 9 -3.26 -4.03 10.02
CA ASP A 9 -3.82 -5.29 10.49
C ASP A 9 -5.13 -5.65 9.80
N ARG A 10 -5.85 -4.67 9.32
CA ARG A 10 -7.14 -4.88 8.68
C ARG A 10 -7.08 -4.90 7.17
N LEU A 11 -5.95 -4.52 6.59
CA LEU A 11 -5.79 -4.50 5.15
C LEU A 11 -4.87 -5.60 4.67
N ASP A 12 -5.09 -6.03 3.45
CA ASP A 12 -4.21 -6.98 2.79
C ASP A 12 -3.48 -6.22 1.70
N ILE A 13 -2.16 -6.11 1.82
CA ILE A 13 -1.36 -5.37 0.86
C ILE A 13 -1.49 -5.95 -0.55
N VAL A 14 -1.68 -7.26 -0.65
CA VAL A 14 -1.87 -7.91 -1.95
C VAL A 14 -3.14 -7.41 -2.61
N GLN A 15 -4.20 -7.28 -1.83
CA GLN A 15 -5.47 -6.79 -2.36
C GLN A 15 -5.38 -5.35 -2.81
N ILE A 16 -4.75 -4.50 -2.00
CA ILE A 16 -4.62 -3.08 -2.32
C ILE A 16 -3.77 -2.89 -3.57
N ILE A 17 -2.60 -3.52 -3.61
CA ILE A 17 -1.71 -3.38 -4.76
C ILE A 17 -2.31 -4.03 -5.99
N GLY A 18 -3.04 -5.13 -5.80
CA GLY A 18 -3.69 -5.82 -6.90
C GLY A 18 -4.72 -4.99 -7.64
N GLU A 19 -5.21 -3.93 -7.02
CA GLU A 19 -6.14 -3.01 -7.69
C GLU A 19 -5.42 -2.10 -8.68
N TYR A 20 -4.11 -1.96 -8.54
CA TYR A 20 -3.31 -1.08 -9.39
C TYR A 20 -2.48 -1.85 -10.40
N VAL A 21 -1.98 -3.02 -10.02
CA VAL A 21 -1.12 -3.81 -10.88
C VAL A 21 -1.59 -5.25 -10.85
N ARG A 22 -1.29 -5.97 -11.94
CA ARG A 22 -1.65 -7.37 -12.04
C ARG A 22 -0.57 -8.21 -11.34
N LEU A 23 -0.90 -8.72 -10.18
CA LEU A 23 0.00 -9.55 -9.40
C LEU A 23 -0.15 -11.01 -9.80
N LYS A 24 0.97 -11.72 -9.87
CA LYS A 24 1.00 -13.16 -10.12
C LYS A 24 1.63 -13.84 -8.93
N LYS A 25 1.00 -14.92 -8.49
CA LYS A 25 1.51 -15.66 -7.36
C LYS A 25 2.83 -16.35 -7.72
N ALA A 26 3.80 -16.22 -6.82
CA ALA A 26 5.12 -16.81 -6.99
C ALA A 26 5.55 -17.37 -5.64
N GLY A 27 5.19 -18.64 -5.39
CA GLY A 27 5.41 -19.24 -4.09
C GLY A 27 4.51 -18.60 -3.05
N ILE A 28 5.09 -18.13 -1.97
CA ILE A 28 4.35 -17.43 -0.92
C ILE A 28 4.23 -15.94 -1.18
N ASN A 29 4.91 -15.46 -2.21
CA ASN A 29 4.91 -14.03 -2.55
C ASN A 29 4.16 -13.80 -3.85
N TYR A 30 4.09 -12.53 -4.26
CA TYR A 30 3.49 -12.13 -5.53
C TYR A 30 4.47 -11.29 -6.30
N LYS A 31 4.41 -11.39 -7.62
CA LYS A 31 5.30 -10.65 -8.52
C LYS A 31 4.50 -9.89 -9.56
N ALA A 32 5.08 -8.81 -10.05
CA ALA A 32 4.48 -8.02 -11.11
C ALA A 32 5.52 -7.14 -11.77
N ASN A 33 5.15 -6.54 -12.89
CA ASN A 33 5.99 -5.50 -13.47
C ASN A 33 5.83 -4.26 -12.60
N CYS A 34 6.93 -3.57 -12.35
CA CYS A 34 6.90 -2.42 -11.46
C CYS A 34 6.04 -1.30 -12.06
N PRO A 35 5.08 -0.75 -11.29
CA PRO A 35 4.24 0.33 -11.79
C PRO A 35 4.91 1.70 -11.75
N PHE A 36 6.08 1.80 -11.13
CA PHE A 36 6.75 3.08 -10.95
C PHE A 36 7.78 3.39 -12.03
N HIS A 37 8.06 2.45 -12.89
CA HIS A 37 8.96 2.67 -14.01
C HIS A 37 8.65 1.67 -15.12
N ASN A 38 9.13 1.97 -16.31
CA ASN A 38 8.92 1.11 -17.48
C ASN A 38 9.87 -0.08 -17.40
N GLU A 39 9.34 -1.22 -17.02
CA GLU A 39 10.14 -2.41 -16.88
C GLU A 39 9.38 -3.60 -17.44
N LYS A 40 10.03 -4.41 -18.24
CA LYS A 40 9.39 -5.58 -18.82
C LYS A 40 9.56 -6.82 -17.98
N SER A 41 10.54 -6.81 -17.07
CA SER A 41 10.77 -7.94 -16.20
C SER A 41 9.94 -7.81 -14.92
N PRO A 42 9.46 -8.92 -14.37
CA PRO A 42 8.70 -8.88 -13.12
C PRO A 42 9.63 -8.68 -11.93
N SER A 43 10.06 -7.45 -11.72
CA SER A 43 10.97 -7.10 -10.63
C SER A 43 10.28 -6.60 -9.38
N PHE A 44 8.97 -6.36 -9.46
CA PHE A 44 8.19 -5.90 -8.33
C PHE A 44 7.67 -7.10 -7.53
N MET A 45 7.91 -7.11 -6.24
CA MET A 45 7.52 -8.24 -5.40
C MET A 45 6.73 -7.77 -4.20
N VAL A 46 5.69 -8.52 -3.85
CA VAL A 46 4.87 -8.25 -2.67
C VAL A 46 4.96 -9.45 -1.73
N GLN A 47 5.23 -9.19 -0.47
CA GLN A 47 5.33 -10.22 0.56
C GLN A 47 4.13 -10.13 1.50
N PRO A 48 3.12 -10.98 1.32
CA PRO A 48 1.90 -10.88 2.14
C PRO A 48 2.14 -11.14 3.62
N GLU A 49 3.06 -12.03 3.92
CA GLU A 49 3.37 -12.33 5.33
C GLU A 49 3.84 -11.11 6.09
N LYS A 50 4.68 -10.30 5.44
CA LYS A 50 5.24 -9.11 6.06
C LYS A 50 4.48 -7.84 5.72
N GLN A 51 3.49 -7.95 4.84
CA GLN A 51 2.73 -6.80 4.36
C GLN A 51 3.68 -5.73 3.83
N PHE A 52 4.56 -6.16 2.93
CA PHE A 52 5.66 -5.35 2.45
C PHE A 52 5.85 -5.60 0.95
N TRP A 53 6.32 -4.58 0.23
CA TRP A 53 6.62 -4.69 -1.20
C TRP A 53 8.01 -4.16 -1.48
N HIS A 54 8.61 -4.62 -2.55
CA HIS A 54 9.93 -4.18 -2.96
C HIS A 54 10.08 -4.37 -4.46
N CYS A 55 10.66 -3.38 -5.12
CA CYS A 55 11.00 -3.48 -6.53
C CYS A 55 12.49 -3.56 -6.69
N PHE A 56 12.95 -4.69 -7.21
CA PHE A 56 14.39 -4.90 -7.39
C PHE A 56 14.93 -4.09 -8.56
N GLY A 57 14.07 -3.63 -9.44
CA GLY A 57 14.48 -2.82 -10.58
C GLY A 57 14.80 -1.38 -10.22
N CYS A 58 13.95 -0.75 -9.43
CA CYS A 58 14.16 0.65 -9.04
C CYS A 58 14.53 0.81 -7.58
N ASN A 59 14.64 -0.29 -6.85
CA ASN A 59 15.08 -0.29 -5.47
C ASN A 59 14.17 0.48 -4.52
N LYS A 60 12.89 0.56 -4.85
CA LYS A 60 11.88 1.15 -3.98
C LYS A 60 11.21 0.05 -3.19
N GLY A 61 10.68 0.39 -2.03
CA GLY A 61 9.98 -0.57 -1.21
C GLY A 61 9.32 0.09 -0.03
N GLY A 62 8.51 -0.69 0.68
CA GLY A 62 7.83 -0.18 1.86
C GLY A 62 6.55 -0.93 2.14
N ASP A 63 5.64 -0.27 2.84
CA ASP A 63 4.36 -0.85 3.23
C ASP A 63 3.24 -0.33 2.31
N VAL A 64 2.00 -0.61 2.70
CA VAL A 64 0.86 -0.20 1.90
C VAL A 64 0.74 1.32 1.80
N PHE A 65 1.14 2.04 2.83
CA PHE A 65 1.11 3.51 2.79
C PHE A 65 2.11 4.05 1.78
N SER A 66 3.32 3.52 1.80
CA SER A 66 4.36 3.92 0.85
C SER A 66 3.91 3.66 -0.59
N PHE A 67 3.27 2.52 -0.81
CA PHE A 67 2.81 2.17 -2.14
C PHE A 67 1.78 3.18 -2.64
N LEU A 68 0.82 3.51 -1.79
CA LEU A 68 -0.23 4.45 -2.19
C LEU A 68 0.34 5.84 -2.45
N GLN A 69 1.29 6.26 -1.63
CA GLN A 69 1.94 7.54 -1.84
C GLN A 69 2.63 7.62 -3.20
N GLU A 70 3.32 6.56 -3.58
CA GLU A 70 4.02 6.52 -4.86
C GLU A 70 3.04 6.44 -6.04
N MET A 71 1.99 5.64 -5.88
CA MET A 71 1.03 5.44 -6.97
C MET A 71 0.16 6.66 -7.22
N GLU A 72 -0.29 7.29 -6.16
CA GLU A 72 -1.23 8.41 -6.28
C GLU A 72 -0.55 9.77 -6.25
N GLY A 73 0.74 9.80 -5.89
CA GLY A 73 1.44 11.06 -5.78
C GLY A 73 0.92 11.92 -4.65
N ILE A 74 0.60 11.30 -3.53
CA ILE A 74 0.03 11.98 -2.37
C ILE A 74 0.97 11.85 -1.18
N ASP A 75 0.71 12.64 -0.15
CA ASP A 75 1.53 12.57 1.05
C ASP A 75 0.99 11.48 2.01
N PHE A 76 1.68 11.28 3.11
CA PHE A 76 1.32 10.24 4.05
C PHE A 76 -0.05 10.50 4.69
N SER A 77 -0.36 11.75 4.99
CA SER A 77 -1.65 12.09 5.59
C SER A 77 -2.81 11.67 4.71
N GLU A 78 -2.68 11.94 3.42
CA GLU A 78 -3.72 11.59 2.47
C GLU A 78 -3.84 10.08 2.33
N ALA A 79 -2.71 9.39 2.23
CA ALA A 79 -2.70 7.93 2.15
C ALA A 79 -3.33 7.32 3.38
N LEU A 80 -3.04 7.89 4.55
CA LEU A 80 -3.59 7.41 5.80
C LEU A 80 -5.11 7.51 5.81
N LYS A 81 -5.65 8.63 5.36
CA LYS A 81 -7.10 8.82 5.31
C LYS A 81 -7.77 7.81 4.38
N ILE A 82 -7.20 7.62 3.21
CA ILE A 82 -7.76 6.70 2.23
C ILE A 82 -7.76 5.27 2.78
N LEU A 83 -6.63 4.85 3.31
CA LEU A 83 -6.50 3.47 3.77
C LEU A 83 -7.29 3.22 5.06
N ALA A 84 -7.40 4.24 5.91
CA ALA A 84 -8.24 4.11 7.10
C ALA A 84 -9.69 3.90 6.71
N GLY A 85 -10.15 4.61 5.70
CA GLY A 85 -11.50 4.44 5.21
C GLY A 85 -11.74 3.04 4.67
N ARG A 86 -10.76 2.49 3.97
CA ARG A 86 -10.89 1.14 3.44
C ARG A 86 -10.84 0.08 4.52
N ALA A 87 -10.07 0.33 5.57
CA ALA A 87 -9.94 -0.61 6.68
C ALA A 87 -11.07 -0.51 7.69
N GLY A 88 -11.85 0.55 7.60
CA GLY A 88 -12.88 0.80 8.58
C GLY A 88 -12.34 1.28 9.92
N VAL A 89 -11.15 1.87 9.89
CA VAL A 89 -10.51 2.40 11.09
C VAL A 89 -10.80 3.89 11.20
N GLN A 90 -11.24 4.30 12.38
CA GLN A 90 -11.54 5.69 12.60
C GLN A 90 -10.30 6.42 13.11
N LEU A 91 -9.99 7.54 12.47
CA LEU A 91 -8.84 8.35 12.83
C LEU A 91 -9.34 9.51 13.67
N ASP A 92 -9.09 9.45 14.97
CA ASP A 92 -9.62 10.45 15.90
C ASP A 92 -9.21 11.87 15.52
N SER A 93 -7.93 12.07 15.27
CA SER A 93 -7.43 13.40 14.95
C SER A 93 -7.94 13.90 13.60
N TYR A 94 -7.89 13.03 12.60
CA TYR A 94 -8.27 13.42 11.25
C TYR A 94 -9.78 13.46 11.07
N ALA A 95 -10.48 12.61 11.81
CA ALA A 95 -11.93 12.58 11.72
C ALA A 95 -12.56 13.88 12.14
N SER A 96 -12.01 14.51 13.18
CA SER A 96 -12.58 15.78 13.64
C SER A 96 -12.37 16.88 12.62
N GLU A 97 -11.29 16.85 11.88
CA GLU A 97 -11.08 17.83 10.82
C GLU A 97 -12.04 17.61 9.65
N VAL A 98 -12.23 16.39 9.29
CA VAL A 98 -13.12 16.03 8.18
C VAL A 98 -14.56 16.43 8.51
N ASN A 99 -14.97 16.20 9.74
CA ASN A 99 -16.33 16.48 10.14
C ASN A 99 -16.69 17.96 10.15
N LYS A 100 -15.68 18.79 10.16
CA LYS A 100 -15.92 20.24 10.17
C LYS A 100 -16.14 20.80 8.78
N SER A 101 -15.78 20.09 7.77
CA SER A 101 -15.90 20.58 6.40
C SER A 101 -17.31 20.40 5.84
#